data_a48216ccdb527ed8ba709baf6488499d
#
_entry.id   a48216ccdb527ed8ba709baf6488499d
#
_cell.length_a   1.000
_cell.length_b   1.000
_cell.length_c   1.000
_cell.angle_alpha   90.00
_cell.angle_beta   90.00
_cell.angle_gamma   90.00
#
_symmetry.space_group_name_H-M   'P 1'
#
loop_
_entity.id
_entity.type
_entity.pdbx_description
1 polymer ?
#
loop_
_entity_poly.entity_id
_entity_poly.type
_entity_poly.pdbx_seq_one_letter_code
_entity_poly.pdbx_strand_id
1 'polypeptide(L)'
;MGNEDLGNHYQAIGDLPRAFDSFSRMRQDVSMAKHIIDISKHLIEVAVEQKNWVAVSSNVQKIKGVMVPADEDRTLQPYLCATDGLALMDSGEYYNAALRFLQTEAGMGTTCNSIISPNDIAVYGGLCALATMERNELHTQVLENTNFRTYLELEPHIRRAITFFVNSRYSACLSVLEAYRTDYWLDIHLQKHIDDLYHLVRSKSIVQYFIPFSCVTLDSLNAAFMPPGKTIDKELAMMIQRKDLEARIDTQNRVSTS
;
A
#
# COMPACT_ATOMS: atom_id res chain seq x y z
N MET A 1 6.10 -40.03 -2.34
CA MET A 1 5.79 -38.63 -2.03
C MET A 1 6.47 -37.77 -3.07
N GLY A 2 5.69 -37.05 -3.87
CA GLY A 2 6.26 -36.09 -4.82
C GLY A 2 6.83 -34.88 -4.09
N ASN A 3 7.68 -34.10 -4.75
CA ASN A 3 8.22 -32.87 -4.19
C ASN A 3 7.12 -31.86 -3.81
N GLU A 4 5.98 -31.88 -4.50
CA GLU A 4 4.80 -31.06 -4.22
C GLU A 4 4.16 -31.45 -2.89
N ASP A 5 3.90 -32.75 -2.65
CA ASP A 5 3.33 -33.21 -1.38
C ASP A 5 4.26 -32.88 -0.21
N LEU A 6 5.56 -33.01 -0.44
CA LEU A 6 6.58 -32.68 0.57
C LEU A 6 6.62 -31.18 0.85
N GLY A 7 6.53 -30.34 -0.19
CA GLY A 7 6.46 -28.88 -0.04
C GLY A 7 5.23 -28.45 0.73
N ASN A 8 4.05 -28.95 0.37
CA ASN A 8 2.79 -28.69 1.07
C ASN A 8 2.84 -29.15 2.53
N HIS A 9 3.44 -30.32 2.79
CA HIS A 9 3.61 -30.81 4.15
C HIS A 9 4.50 -29.87 4.99
N TYR A 10 5.66 -29.47 4.45
CA TYR A 10 6.56 -28.55 5.16
C TYR A 10 5.92 -27.18 5.39
N GLN A 11 5.17 -26.66 4.43
CA GLN A 11 4.42 -25.41 4.61
C GLN A 11 3.39 -25.54 5.73
N ALA A 12 2.63 -26.63 5.75
CA ALA A 12 1.60 -26.88 6.76
C ALA A 12 2.15 -26.98 8.20
N ILE A 13 3.39 -27.46 8.38
CA ILE A 13 4.05 -27.52 9.68
C ILE A 13 4.89 -26.28 10.01
N GLY A 14 4.92 -25.29 9.08
CA GLY A 14 5.66 -24.03 9.28
C GLY A 14 7.16 -24.11 9.00
N ASP A 15 7.68 -25.22 8.44
CA ASP A 15 9.08 -25.32 8.00
C ASP A 15 9.23 -24.70 6.59
N LEU A 16 9.12 -23.38 6.56
CA LEU A 16 9.12 -22.61 5.32
C LEU A 16 10.40 -22.78 4.49
N PRO A 17 11.61 -22.87 5.07
CA PRO A 17 12.83 -23.09 4.29
C PRO A 17 12.79 -24.42 3.52
N ARG A 18 12.37 -25.51 4.16
CA ARG A 18 12.25 -26.82 3.51
C ARG A 18 11.10 -26.86 2.49
N ALA A 19 10.00 -26.15 2.75
CA ALA A 19 8.92 -25.98 1.78
C ALA A 19 9.44 -25.31 0.51
N PHE A 20 10.14 -24.19 0.65
CA PHE A 20 10.72 -23.46 -0.48
C PHE A 20 11.71 -24.32 -1.29
N ASP A 21 12.58 -25.07 -0.63
CA ASP A 21 13.52 -25.99 -1.27
C ASP A 21 12.78 -27.09 -2.06
N SER A 22 11.74 -27.67 -1.47
CA SER A 22 10.95 -28.75 -2.10
C SER A 22 10.27 -28.25 -3.37
N PHE A 23 9.58 -27.09 -3.33
CA PHE A 23 8.99 -26.47 -4.51
C PHE A 23 10.02 -26.03 -5.54
N SER A 24 11.21 -25.56 -5.11
CA SER A 24 12.28 -25.19 -6.02
C SER A 24 12.84 -26.38 -6.81
N ARG A 25 12.93 -27.57 -6.21
CA ARG A 25 13.35 -28.80 -6.89
C ARG A 25 12.37 -29.26 -7.96
N MET A 26 11.08 -28.99 -7.83
CA MET A 26 10.08 -29.30 -8.87
C MET A 26 10.38 -28.58 -10.20
N ARG A 27 11.10 -27.46 -10.20
CA ARG A 27 11.41 -26.69 -11.42
C ARG A 27 12.38 -27.37 -12.36
N GLN A 28 13.17 -28.34 -11.88
CA GLN A 28 14.23 -28.95 -12.67
C GLN A 28 13.71 -29.80 -13.83
N ASP A 29 12.47 -30.31 -13.72
CA ASP A 29 11.88 -31.28 -14.63
C ASP A 29 10.68 -30.73 -15.43
N VAL A 30 10.39 -29.42 -15.39
CA VAL A 30 9.15 -28.85 -15.92
C VAL A 30 9.41 -27.97 -17.14
N SER A 31 8.81 -28.37 -18.27
CA SER A 31 8.83 -27.62 -19.54
C SER A 31 7.46 -26.98 -19.91
N MET A 32 6.36 -27.34 -19.21
CA MET A 32 5.02 -26.83 -19.53
C MET A 32 4.73 -25.53 -18.81
N ALA A 33 4.25 -24.52 -19.56
CA ALA A 33 3.93 -23.18 -19.05
C ALA A 33 3.06 -23.21 -17.78
N LYS A 34 2.00 -24.02 -17.77
CA LYS A 34 1.08 -24.15 -16.63
C LYS A 34 1.79 -24.61 -15.36
N HIS A 35 2.64 -25.60 -15.44
CA HIS A 35 3.36 -26.11 -14.27
C HIS A 35 4.39 -25.08 -13.76
N ILE A 36 5.00 -24.27 -14.65
CA ILE A 36 5.91 -23.19 -14.25
C ILE A 36 5.14 -22.15 -13.41
N ILE A 37 3.91 -21.83 -13.83
CA ILE A 37 3.04 -20.88 -13.12
C ILE A 37 2.66 -21.44 -11.75
N ASP A 38 2.18 -22.70 -11.69
CA ASP A 38 1.74 -23.31 -10.44
C ASP A 38 2.88 -23.40 -9.42
N ILE A 39 4.06 -23.86 -9.85
CA ILE A 39 5.25 -23.91 -8.98
C ILE A 39 5.64 -22.50 -8.52
N SER A 40 5.61 -21.52 -9.43
CA SER A 40 5.97 -20.14 -9.07
C SER A 40 4.98 -19.54 -8.09
N LYS A 41 3.68 -19.88 -8.15
CA LYS A 41 2.68 -19.49 -7.15
C LYS A 41 2.98 -20.08 -5.78
N HIS A 42 3.26 -21.37 -5.67
CA HIS A 42 3.67 -21.97 -4.39
C HIS A 42 4.93 -21.31 -3.81
N LEU A 43 5.92 -21.01 -4.67
CA LEU A 43 7.14 -20.31 -4.24
C LEU A 43 6.85 -18.88 -3.78
N ILE A 44 5.90 -18.19 -4.41
CA ILE A 44 5.45 -16.85 -3.99
C ILE A 44 4.77 -16.93 -2.63
N GLU A 45 3.83 -17.87 -2.43
CA GLU A 45 3.12 -18.04 -1.16
C GLU A 45 4.10 -18.27 0.00
N VAL A 46 5.01 -19.22 -0.14
CA VAL A 46 6.03 -19.49 0.88
C VAL A 46 6.97 -18.29 1.08
N ALA A 47 7.35 -17.59 0.00
CA ALA A 47 8.22 -16.43 0.08
C ALA A 47 7.55 -15.24 0.80
N VAL A 48 6.24 -15.04 0.61
CA VAL A 48 5.45 -14.02 1.34
C VAL A 48 5.40 -14.35 2.83
N GLU A 49 5.14 -15.61 3.19
CA GLU A 49 5.17 -16.07 4.59
C GLU A 49 6.55 -15.86 5.24
N GLN A 50 7.63 -16.07 4.47
CA GLN A 50 9.02 -15.81 4.90
C GLN A 50 9.38 -14.32 4.91
N LYS A 51 8.53 -13.44 4.37
CA LYS A 51 8.84 -12.02 4.08
C LYS A 51 10.08 -11.85 3.18
N ASN A 52 10.32 -12.81 2.29
CA ASN A 52 11.41 -12.78 1.32
C ASN A 52 10.96 -12.15 0.00
N TRP A 53 10.87 -10.83 -0.01
CA TRP A 53 10.32 -10.05 -1.12
C TRP A 53 11.15 -10.13 -2.40
N VAL A 54 12.45 -10.38 -2.29
CA VAL A 54 13.32 -10.61 -3.45
C VAL A 54 12.91 -11.89 -4.19
N ALA A 55 12.61 -12.96 -3.45
CA ALA A 55 12.10 -14.19 -4.02
C ALA A 55 10.70 -14.01 -4.62
N VAL A 56 9.84 -13.23 -3.96
CA VAL A 56 8.50 -12.86 -4.46
C VAL A 56 8.63 -12.18 -5.81
N SER A 57 9.34 -11.06 -5.89
CA SER A 57 9.53 -10.30 -7.15
C SER A 57 10.15 -11.14 -8.26
N SER A 58 11.15 -11.97 -7.93
CA SER A 58 11.78 -12.87 -8.90
C SER A 58 10.79 -13.87 -9.50
N ASN A 59 9.90 -14.46 -8.68
CA ASN A 59 8.92 -15.42 -9.17
C ASN A 59 7.76 -14.73 -9.92
N VAL A 60 7.35 -13.54 -9.52
CA VAL A 60 6.40 -12.71 -10.27
C VAL A 60 6.94 -12.42 -11.68
N GLN A 61 8.20 -12.00 -11.80
CA GLN A 61 8.81 -11.74 -13.12
C GLN A 61 8.91 -13.00 -13.97
N LYS A 62 9.15 -14.16 -13.36
CA LYS A 62 9.17 -15.44 -14.10
C LYS A 62 7.79 -15.76 -14.68
N ILE A 63 6.72 -15.58 -13.89
CA ILE A 63 5.37 -15.81 -14.39
C ILE A 63 5.06 -14.84 -15.55
N LYS A 64 5.37 -13.56 -15.40
CA LYS A 64 5.19 -12.55 -16.46
C LYS A 64 5.96 -12.89 -17.76
N GLY A 65 7.07 -13.62 -17.66
CA GLY A 65 7.86 -14.08 -18.81
C GLY A 65 7.29 -15.33 -19.50
N VAL A 66 6.27 -16.00 -18.95
CA VAL A 66 5.65 -17.18 -19.54
C VAL A 66 4.52 -16.74 -20.47
N MET A 67 4.55 -17.25 -21.71
CA MET A 67 3.44 -17.03 -22.65
C MET A 67 2.24 -17.89 -22.25
N VAL A 68 1.14 -17.24 -21.89
CA VAL A 68 -0.13 -17.89 -21.51
C VAL A 68 -1.26 -17.42 -22.44
N PRO A 69 -2.31 -18.23 -22.64
CA PRO A 69 -3.52 -17.79 -23.32
C PRO A 69 -4.13 -16.56 -22.64
N ALA A 70 -4.77 -15.67 -23.43
CA ALA A 70 -5.32 -14.41 -22.93
C ALA A 70 -6.35 -14.58 -21.78
N ASP A 71 -7.09 -15.67 -21.78
CA ASP A 71 -8.08 -15.97 -20.74
C ASP A 71 -7.42 -16.36 -19.41
N GLU A 72 -6.32 -17.12 -19.46
CA GLU A 72 -5.52 -17.46 -18.27
C GLU A 72 -4.76 -16.24 -17.75
N ASP A 73 -4.25 -15.39 -18.64
CA ASP A 73 -3.57 -14.15 -18.28
C ASP A 73 -4.50 -13.22 -17.49
N ARG A 74 -5.75 -13.05 -17.92
CA ARG A 74 -6.75 -12.23 -17.21
C ARG A 74 -7.00 -12.70 -15.78
N THR A 75 -7.00 -13.99 -15.52
CA THR A 75 -7.19 -14.52 -14.16
C THR A 75 -5.93 -14.43 -13.31
N LEU A 76 -4.78 -14.34 -13.94
CA LEU A 76 -3.47 -14.29 -13.29
C LEU A 76 -3.03 -12.86 -12.95
N GLN A 77 -3.39 -11.88 -13.79
CA GLN A 77 -2.98 -10.48 -13.63
C GLN A 77 -3.33 -9.88 -12.26
N PRO A 78 -4.56 -10.04 -11.71
CA PRO A 78 -4.88 -9.52 -10.38
C PRO A 78 -3.96 -10.07 -9.29
N TYR A 79 -3.66 -11.38 -9.33
CA TYR A 79 -2.74 -12.02 -8.41
C TYR A 79 -1.32 -11.43 -8.50
N LEU A 80 -0.82 -11.24 -9.73
CA LEU A 80 0.52 -10.69 -9.96
C LEU A 80 0.59 -9.21 -9.53
N CYS A 81 -0.45 -8.43 -9.80
CA CYS A 81 -0.51 -7.02 -9.39
C CYS A 81 -0.54 -6.88 -7.86
N ALA A 82 -1.37 -7.66 -7.18
CA ALA A 82 -1.47 -7.63 -5.72
C ALA A 82 -0.15 -8.05 -5.06
N THR A 83 0.47 -9.11 -5.55
CA THR A 83 1.75 -9.63 -5.00
C THR A 83 2.92 -8.68 -5.25
N ASP A 84 2.98 -8.09 -6.46
CA ASP A 84 3.99 -7.09 -6.82
C ASP A 84 3.81 -5.81 -5.97
N GLY A 85 2.55 -5.41 -5.74
CA GLY A 85 2.19 -4.30 -4.86
C GLY A 85 2.67 -4.50 -3.43
N LEU A 86 2.53 -5.70 -2.85
CA LEU A 86 3.05 -6.03 -1.53
C LEU A 86 4.57 -5.92 -1.47
N ALA A 87 5.28 -6.45 -2.46
CA ALA A 87 6.74 -6.40 -2.50
C ALA A 87 7.26 -4.96 -2.60
N LEU A 88 6.61 -4.12 -3.42
CA LEU A 88 6.93 -2.70 -3.55
C LEU A 88 6.59 -1.92 -2.26
N MET A 89 5.49 -2.25 -1.59
CA MET A 89 5.14 -1.63 -0.31
C MET A 89 6.20 -1.95 0.75
N ASP A 90 6.66 -3.19 0.85
CA ASP A 90 7.71 -3.57 1.81
C ASP A 90 9.04 -2.86 1.55
N SER A 91 9.38 -2.57 0.29
CA SER A 91 10.56 -1.80 -0.08
C SER A 91 10.42 -0.29 0.18
N GLY A 92 9.25 0.19 0.60
CA GLY A 92 8.95 1.61 0.80
C GLY A 92 8.60 2.37 -0.47
N GLU A 93 8.45 1.69 -1.61
CA GLU A 93 8.07 2.28 -2.89
C GLU A 93 6.55 2.48 -2.98
N TYR A 94 5.98 3.26 -2.06
CA TYR A 94 4.54 3.39 -1.87
C TYR A 94 3.78 3.91 -3.11
N TYR A 95 4.38 4.77 -3.92
CA TYR A 95 3.75 5.25 -5.16
C TYR A 95 3.58 4.12 -6.17
N ASN A 96 4.65 3.34 -6.39
CA ASN A 96 4.62 2.21 -7.30
C ASN A 96 3.72 1.08 -6.76
N ALA A 97 3.73 0.85 -5.45
CA ALA A 97 2.82 -0.08 -4.79
C ALA A 97 1.35 0.31 -5.03
N ALA A 98 1.00 1.59 -4.84
CA ALA A 98 -0.33 2.10 -5.11
C ALA A 98 -0.75 1.84 -6.56
N LEU A 99 0.11 2.14 -7.55
CA LEU A 99 -0.19 1.88 -8.95
C LEU A 99 -0.50 0.39 -9.23
N ARG A 100 0.24 -0.53 -8.58
CA ARG A 100 -0.03 -1.96 -8.73
C ARG A 100 -1.37 -2.37 -8.11
N PHE A 101 -1.67 -1.92 -6.91
CA PHE A 101 -2.97 -2.20 -6.28
C PHE A 101 -4.14 -1.61 -7.09
N LEU A 102 -4.00 -0.40 -7.63
CA LEU A 102 -5.01 0.24 -8.46
C LEU A 102 -5.25 -0.45 -9.81
N GLN A 103 -4.24 -1.16 -10.32
CA GLN A 103 -4.33 -1.97 -11.54
C GLN A 103 -4.97 -3.34 -11.30
N THR A 104 -5.20 -3.74 -10.05
CA THR A 104 -5.82 -5.02 -9.73
C THR A 104 -7.27 -5.01 -10.16
N GLU A 105 -7.61 -5.81 -11.17
CA GLU A 105 -8.98 -5.91 -11.66
C GLU A 105 -9.91 -6.56 -10.63
N ALA A 106 -11.16 -6.10 -10.61
CA ALA A 106 -12.19 -6.73 -9.79
C ALA A 106 -12.48 -8.14 -10.28
N GLY A 107 -12.59 -9.09 -9.38
CA GLY A 107 -12.87 -10.48 -9.73
C GLY A 107 -11.76 -11.47 -9.41
N MET A 108 -10.82 -11.10 -8.52
CA MET A 108 -9.78 -12.01 -8.03
C MET A 108 -10.31 -13.36 -7.52
N GLY A 109 -11.60 -13.46 -7.26
CA GLY A 109 -12.20 -14.66 -6.68
C GLY A 109 -11.51 -15.07 -5.37
N THR A 110 -11.49 -16.38 -5.12
CA THR A 110 -10.78 -16.95 -3.95
C THR A 110 -9.29 -17.19 -4.21
N THR A 111 -8.78 -16.91 -5.42
CA THR A 111 -7.45 -17.33 -5.87
C THR A 111 -6.31 -16.60 -5.15
N CYS A 112 -6.55 -15.39 -4.65
CA CYS A 112 -5.53 -14.59 -3.97
C CYS A 112 -5.69 -14.56 -2.44
N ASN A 113 -6.75 -15.17 -1.90
CA ASN A 113 -7.02 -15.12 -0.46
C ASN A 113 -5.95 -15.80 0.40
N SER A 114 -5.06 -16.60 -0.19
CA SER A 114 -3.91 -17.17 0.51
C SER A 114 -2.82 -16.14 0.84
N ILE A 115 -2.77 -15.02 0.09
CA ILE A 115 -1.73 -13.99 0.24
C ILE A 115 -2.32 -12.67 0.74
N ILE A 116 -3.41 -12.23 0.12
CA ILE A 116 -4.02 -10.91 0.38
C ILE A 116 -5.52 -10.97 0.13
N SER A 117 -6.30 -10.35 0.99
CA SER A 117 -7.75 -10.24 0.81
C SER A 117 -8.13 -9.05 -0.07
N PRO A 118 -9.33 -9.04 -0.66
CA PRO A 118 -9.85 -7.87 -1.36
C PRO A 118 -9.93 -6.61 -0.47
N ASN A 119 -10.21 -6.77 0.82
CA ASN A 119 -10.21 -5.69 1.80
C ASN A 119 -8.82 -5.07 1.96
N ASP A 120 -7.79 -5.92 2.06
CA ASP A 120 -6.40 -5.46 2.20
C ASP A 120 -5.94 -4.68 0.97
N ILE A 121 -6.36 -5.09 -0.24
CA ILE A 121 -6.07 -4.33 -1.47
C ILE A 121 -6.65 -2.92 -1.39
N ALA A 122 -7.88 -2.77 -0.89
CA ALA A 122 -8.49 -1.46 -0.70
C ALA A 122 -7.70 -0.62 0.30
N VAL A 123 -7.29 -1.22 1.42
CA VAL A 123 -6.55 -0.53 2.49
C VAL A 123 -5.15 -0.15 2.03
N TYR A 124 -4.37 -1.12 1.53
CA TYR A 124 -2.98 -0.87 1.14
C TYR A 124 -2.90 0.06 -0.07
N GLY A 125 -3.69 -0.20 -1.11
CA GLY A 125 -3.75 0.64 -2.29
C GLY A 125 -4.22 2.06 -1.97
N GLY A 126 -5.26 2.18 -1.15
CA GLY A 126 -5.80 3.47 -0.73
C GLY A 126 -4.87 4.28 0.16
N LEU A 127 -4.20 3.65 1.14
CA LEU A 127 -3.24 4.33 2.01
C LEU A 127 -1.97 4.74 1.26
N CYS A 128 -1.40 3.84 0.44
CA CYS A 128 -0.24 4.14 -0.38
C CYS A 128 -0.53 5.28 -1.37
N ALA A 129 -1.70 5.25 -2.03
CA ALA A 129 -2.13 6.32 -2.92
C ALA A 129 -2.31 7.65 -2.18
N LEU A 130 -3.02 7.62 -1.03
CA LEU A 130 -3.24 8.81 -0.22
C LEU A 130 -1.93 9.43 0.28
N ALA A 131 -0.93 8.61 0.59
CA ALA A 131 0.38 9.07 1.05
C ALA A 131 1.21 9.73 -0.06
N THR A 132 1.11 9.24 -1.31
CA THR A 132 2.08 9.58 -2.37
C THR A 132 1.50 10.33 -3.57
N MET A 133 0.24 10.06 -3.94
CA MET A 133 -0.37 10.64 -5.15
C MET A 133 -0.88 12.05 -4.91
N GLU A 134 -0.78 12.89 -5.93
CA GLU A 134 -1.33 14.23 -5.93
C GLU A 134 -2.87 14.23 -5.91
N ARG A 135 -3.47 15.38 -5.54
CA ARG A 135 -4.95 15.52 -5.44
C ARG A 135 -5.66 15.11 -6.72
N ASN A 136 -5.14 15.51 -7.86
CA ASN A 136 -5.73 15.22 -9.17
C ASN A 136 -5.63 13.72 -9.50
N GLU A 137 -4.50 13.10 -9.19
CA GLU A 137 -4.30 11.66 -9.35
C GLU A 137 -5.24 10.87 -8.43
N LEU A 138 -5.39 11.27 -7.15
CA LEU A 138 -6.34 10.66 -6.23
C LEU A 138 -7.78 10.71 -6.75
N HIS A 139 -8.16 11.83 -7.38
CA HIS A 139 -9.49 11.95 -7.96
C HIS A 139 -9.66 11.01 -9.16
N THR A 140 -8.76 11.10 -10.15
CA THR A 140 -8.90 10.39 -11.42
C THR A 140 -8.52 8.91 -11.33
N GLN A 141 -7.42 8.57 -10.64
CA GLN A 141 -6.89 7.21 -10.64
C GLN A 141 -7.44 6.35 -9.49
N VAL A 142 -7.97 6.98 -8.41
CA VAL A 142 -8.48 6.23 -7.26
C VAL A 142 -10.02 6.31 -7.18
N LEU A 143 -10.58 7.52 -7.09
CA LEU A 143 -12.03 7.68 -6.89
C LEU A 143 -12.85 7.39 -8.13
N GLU A 144 -12.34 7.74 -9.32
CA GLU A 144 -13.00 7.49 -10.61
C GLU A 144 -12.63 6.13 -11.24
N ASN A 145 -11.64 5.43 -10.69
CA ASN A 145 -11.23 4.12 -11.18
C ASN A 145 -12.34 3.09 -10.94
N THR A 146 -12.97 2.63 -12.02
CA THR A 146 -14.10 1.70 -11.97
C THR A 146 -13.73 0.36 -11.36
N ASN A 147 -12.51 -0.15 -11.59
CA ASN A 147 -12.03 -1.42 -11.06
C ASN A 147 -11.73 -1.30 -9.57
N PHE A 148 -10.97 -0.29 -9.17
CA PHE A 148 -10.58 -0.10 -7.77
C PHE A 148 -11.75 0.35 -6.88
N ARG A 149 -12.76 0.99 -7.45
CA ARG A 149 -13.97 1.39 -6.73
C ARG A 149 -14.68 0.22 -6.05
N THR A 150 -14.69 -0.95 -6.66
CA THR A 150 -15.31 -2.15 -6.07
C THR A 150 -14.60 -2.58 -4.79
N TYR A 151 -13.28 -2.43 -4.72
CA TYR A 151 -12.50 -2.64 -3.50
C TYR A 151 -12.78 -1.56 -2.45
N LEU A 152 -12.86 -0.29 -2.85
CA LEU A 152 -13.18 0.82 -1.93
C LEU A 152 -14.58 0.72 -1.32
N GLU A 153 -15.50 -0.01 -1.95
CA GLU A 153 -16.83 -0.29 -1.39
C GLU A 153 -16.77 -1.27 -0.21
N LEU A 154 -15.72 -2.13 -0.17
CA LEU A 154 -15.48 -3.03 0.96
C LEU A 154 -14.94 -2.28 2.19
N GLU A 155 -14.18 -1.19 1.96
CA GLU A 155 -13.55 -0.38 3.01
C GLU A 155 -13.96 1.11 2.89
N PRO A 156 -15.21 1.44 3.26
CA PRO A 156 -15.76 2.78 3.05
C PRO A 156 -15.01 3.89 3.78
N HIS A 157 -14.28 3.56 4.85
CA HIS A 157 -13.49 4.53 5.61
C HIS A 157 -12.27 5.03 4.82
N ILE A 158 -11.62 4.17 4.02
CA ILE A 158 -10.54 4.56 3.10
C ILE A 158 -11.07 5.53 2.05
N ARG A 159 -12.19 5.19 1.41
CA ARG A 159 -12.84 6.06 0.44
C ARG A 159 -13.17 7.43 1.05
N ARG A 160 -13.71 7.45 2.28
CA ARG A 160 -14.00 8.69 3.01
C ARG A 160 -12.75 9.52 3.27
N ALA A 161 -11.66 8.89 3.72
CA ALA A 161 -10.40 9.58 3.98
C ALA A 161 -9.87 10.26 2.70
N ILE A 162 -9.83 9.54 1.58
CA ILE A 162 -9.41 10.06 0.27
C ILE A 162 -10.34 11.19 -0.18
N THR A 163 -11.65 11.01 -0.07
CA THR A 163 -12.63 12.05 -0.43
C THR A 163 -12.46 13.31 0.41
N PHE A 164 -12.20 13.18 1.71
CA PHE A 164 -11.92 14.33 2.56
C PHE A 164 -10.65 15.07 2.17
N PHE A 165 -9.59 14.32 1.84
CA PHE A 165 -8.33 14.91 1.38
C PHE A 165 -8.52 15.69 0.07
N VAL A 166 -9.16 15.08 -0.93
CA VAL A 166 -9.45 15.71 -2.24
C VAL A 166 -10.29 16.99 -2.07
N ASN A 167 -11.23 17.00 -1.14
CA ASN A 167 -12.06 18.15 -0.81
C ASN A 167 -11.43 19.13 0.21
N SER A 168 -10.12 19.07 0.43
CA SER A 168 -9.38 19.94 1.37
C SER A 168 -9.84 19.86 2.84
N ARG A 169 -10.50 18.78 3.23
CA ARG A 169 -10.94 18.54 4.60
C ARG A 169 -9.91 17.68 5.35
N TYR A 170 -8.69 18.21 5.51
CA TYR A 170 -7.54 17.46 6.01
C TYR A 170 -7.72 16.96 7.44
N SER A 171 -8.26 17.79 8.34
CA SER A 171 -8.56 17.37 9.72
C SER A 171 -9.47 16.15 9.76
N ALA A 172 -10.54 16.15 8.95
CA ALA A 172 -11.48 15.03 8.87
C ALA A 172 -10.82 13.78 8.28
N CYS A 173 -9.95 13.94 7.27
CA CYS A 173 -9.15 12.85 6.70
C CYS A 173 -8.28 12.20 7.78
N LEU A 174 -7.48 12.98 8.50
CA LEU A 174 -6.59 12.48 9.54
C LEU A 174 -7.36 11.85 10.70
N SER A 175 -8.51 12.40 11.08
CA SER A 175 -9.38 11.82 12.15
C SER A 175 -9.93 10.45 11.75
N VAL A 176 -10.31 10.26 10.48
CA VAL A 176 -10.76 8.95 9.99
C VAL A 176 -9.61 7.95 10.06
N LEU A 177 -8.42 8.30 9.60
CA LEU A 177 -7.27 7.40 9.65
C LEU A 177 -6.89 7.03 11.08
N GLU A 178 -6.87 8.00 12.00
CA GLU A 178 -6.51 7.76 13.40
C GLU A 178 -7.48 6.81 14.09
N ALA A 179 -8.77 6.83 13.72
CA ALA A 179 -9.78 5.91 14.25
C ALA A 179 -9.49 4.44 13.92
N TYR A 180 -8.83 4.16 12.78
CA TYR A 180 -8.50 2.80 12.33
C TYR A 180 -7.03 2.43 12.55
N ARG A 181 -6.23 3.31 13.15
CA ARG A 181 -4.80 3.10 13.33
C ARG A 181 -4.46 1.81 14.07
N THR A 182 -5.24 1.47 15.10
CA THR A 182 -5.03 0.24 15.89
C THR A 182 -5.24 -1.01 15.05
N ASP A 183 -6.24 -1.01 14.16
CA ASP A 183 -6.52 -2.15 13.28
C ASP A 183 -5.36 -2.35 12.29
N TYR A 184 -4.81 -1.27 11.74
CA TYR A 184 -3.65 -1.32 10.85
C TYR A 184 -2.35 -1.73 11.55
N TRP A 185 -2.21 -1.43 12.85
CA TRP A 185 -1.08 -1.90 13.65
C TRP A 185 -1.11 -3.42 13.90
N LEU A 186 -2.28 -4.04 13.81
CA LEU A 186 -2.46 -5.49 13.95
C LEU A 186 -2.30 -6.23 12.60
N ASP A 187 -2.24 -5.51 11.49
CA ASP A 187 -2.05 -6.08 10.17
C ASP A 187 -0.60 -6.51 9.94
N ILE A 188 -0.41 -7.75 9.45
CA ILE A 188 0.91 -8.39 9.29
C ILE A 188 1.82 -7.72 8.27
N HIS A 189 1.26 -7.10 7.24
CA HIS A 189 2.02 -6.45 6.17
C HIS A 189 2.13 -4.95 6.40
N LEU A 190 1.07 -4.32 6.93
CA LEU A 190 0.98 -2.88 7.08
C LEU A 190 1.69 -2.36 8.34
N GLN A 191 1.77 -3.17 9.41
CA GLN A 191 2.32 -2.78 10.71
C GLN A 191 3.66 -2.02 10.62
N LYS A 192 4.56 -2.50 9.78
CA LYS A 192 5.90 -1.92 9.59
C LYS A 192 5.87 -0.53 8.95
N HIS A 193 4.84 -0.24 8.15
CA HIS A 193 4.75 0.93 7.29
C HIS A 193 3.78 2.00 7.79
N ILE A 194 2.97 1.68 8.80
CA ILE A 194 1.86 2.54 9.21
C ILE A 194 2.32 3.92 9.67
N ASP A 195 3.40 3.99 10.43
CA ASP A 195 3.91 5.27 10.93
C ASP A 195 4.46 6.13 9.79
N ASP A 196 5.16 5.53 8.83
CA ASP A 196 5.68 6.22 7.65
C ASP A 196 4.54 6.74 6.76
N LEU A 197 3.54 5.89 6.47
CA LEU A 197 2.37 6.27 5.66
C LEU A 197 1.59 7.41 6.33
N TYR A 198 1.34 7.32 7.62
CA TYR A 198 0.65 8.37 8.38
C TYR A 198 1.44 9.68 8.40
N HIS A 199 2.76 9.58 8.57
CA HIS A 199 3.63 10.75 8.50
C HIS A 199 3.56 11.41 7.11
N LEU A 200 3.62 10.63 6.04
CA LEU A 200 3.51 11.13 4.66
C LEU A 200 2.16 11.80 4.40
N VAL A 201 1.05 11.14 4.76
CA VAL A 201 -0.30 11.72 4.60
C VAL A 201 -0.43 13.02 5.39
N ARG A 202 0.06 13.06 6.62
CA ARG A 202 0.01 14.23 7.48
C ARG A 202 0.85 15.38 6.95
N SER A 203 2.12 15.11 6.58
CA SER A 203 3.02 16.13 6.01
C SER A 203 2.45 16.70 4.72
N LYS A 204 1.95 15.83 3.83
CA LYS A 204 1.28 16.25 2.59
C LYS A 204 0.02 17.08 2.86
N SER A 205 -0.77 16.74 3.86
CA SER A 205 -1.96 17.49 4.26
C SER A 205 -1.61 18.91 4.73
N ILE A 206 -0.53 19.05 5.50
CA ILE A 206 -0.02 20.34 5.96
C ILE A 206 0.46 21.17 4.76
N VAL A 207 1.31 20.61 3.89
CA VAL A 207 1.79 21.28 2.68
C VAL A 207 0.63 21.77 1.81
N GLN A 208 -0.34 20.90 1.55
CA GLN A 208 -1.52 21.25 0.74
C GLN A 208 -2.39 22.33 1.40
N TYR A 209 -2.41 22.42 2.71
CA TYR A 209 -3.12 23.46 3.44
C TYR A 209 -2.50 24.83 3.21
N PHE A 210 -1.18 24.90 3.05
CA PHE A 210 -0.46 26.17 2.81
C PHE A 210 -0.65 26.73 1.39
N ILE A 211 -0.82 25.87 0.37
CA ILE A 211 -0.82 26.30 -1.05
C ILE A 211 -1.71 27.53 -1.35
N PRO A 212 -2.96 27.63 -0.86
CA PRO A 212 -3.83 28.75 -1.20
C PRO A 212 -3.52 30.05 -0.44
N PHE A 213 -2.57 30.03 0.51
CA PHE A 213 -2.33 31.14 1.41
C PHE A 213 -0.88 31.62 1.32
N SER A 214 -0.67 32.94 1.23
CA SER A 214 0.64 33.57 1.38
C SER A 214 1.09 33.63 2.85
N CYS A 215 0.14 33.56 3.79
CA CYS A 215 0.37 33.66 5.21
C CYS A 215 -0.71 32.91 5.98
N VAL A 216 -0.31 32.08 6.93
CA VAL A 216 -1.23 31.28 7.77
C VAL A 216 -0.88 31.50 9.24
N THR A 217 -1.90 31.72 10.08
CA THR A 217 -1.67 31.84 11.52
C THR A 217 -1.42 30.48 12.16
N LEU A 218 -0.52 30.43 13.13
CA LEU A 218 -0.25 29.21 13.90
C LEU A 218 -1.50 28.70 14.63
N ASP A 219 -2.40 29.61 15.03
CA ASP A 219 -3.66 29.24 15.67
C ASP A 219 -4.60 28.50 14.68
N SER A 220 -4.67 28.94 13.42
CA SER A 220 -5.42 28.22 12.37
C SER A 220 -4.86 26.84 12.09
N LEU A 221 -3.53 26.71 12.06
CA LEU A 221 -2.86 25.42 11.89
C LEU A 221 -3.09 24.48 13.08
N ASN A 222 -3.00 25.01 14.30
CA ASN A 222 -3.31 24.25 15.50
C ASN A 222 -4.76 23.76 15.50
N ALA A 223 -5.70 24.61 15.13
CA ALA A 223 -7.12 24.23 15.04
C ALA A 223 -7.37 23.14 13.97
N ALA A 224 -6.62 23.19 12.86
CA ALA A 224 -6.77 22.24 11.76
C ALA A 224 -6.09 20.89 12.01
N PHE A 225 -4.93 20.87 12.69
CA PHE A 225 -4.05 19.70 12.72
C PHE A 225 -3.69 19.17 14.11
N MET A 226 -3.99 19.91 15.18
CA MET A 226 -3.55 19.53 16.53
C MET A 226 -4.73 19.27 17.47
N PRO A 227 -4.61 18.29 18.38
CA PRO A 227 -5.56 18.16 19.47
C PRO A 227 -5.45 19.35 20.45
N PRO A 228 -6.50 19.67 21.21
CA PRO A 228 -6.47 20.77 22.19
C PRO A 228 -5.27 20.68 23.13
N GLY A 229 -4.58 21.81 23.30
CA GLY A 229 -3.41 21.92 24.20
C GLY A 229 -2.08 21.48 23.62
N LYS A 230 -2.02 21.06 22.36
CA LYS A 230 -0.75 20.82 21.65
C LYS A 230 -0.53 21.87 20.57
N THR A 231 0.75 22.10 20.21
CA THR A 231 1.13 23.08 19.18
C THR A 231 1.89 22.39 18.04
N ILE A 232 1.70 22.90 16.82
CA ILE A 232 2.31 22.38 15.60
C ILE A 232 3.73 22.90 15.36
N ASP A 233 4.19 23.88 16.18
CA ASP A 233 5.43 24.63 15.93
C ASP A 233 6.66 23.76 15.68
N LYS A 234 6.84 22.73 16.51
CA LYS A 234 7.98 21.80 16.39
C LYS A 234 7.90 20.96 15.11
N GLU A 235 6.71 20.53 14.74
CA GLU A 235 6.47 19.75 13.53
C GLU A 235 6.77 20.59 12.28
N LEU A 236 6.26 21.83 12.23
CA LEU A 236 6.56 22.77 11.15
C LEU A 236 8.05 23.07 11.04
N ALA A 237 8.71 23.31 12.17
CA ALA A 237 10.16 23.56 12.18
C ALA A 237 10.95 22.37 11.59
N MET A 238 10.57 21.14 11.94
CA MET A 238 11.19 19.94 11.37
C MET A 238 10.89 19.80 9.86
N MET A 239 9.68 20.09 9.41
CA MET A 239 9.32 20.05 7.99
C MET A 239 10.09 21.08 7.18
N ILE A 240 10.25 22.29 7.69
CA ILE A 240 11.06 23.34 7.06
C ILE A 240 12.54 22.94 7.00
N GLN A 241 13.07 22.39 8.09
CA GLN A 241 14.46 21.92 8.14
C GLN A 241 14.74 20.79 7.15
N ARG A 242 13.78 19.88 6.95
CA ARG A 242 13.84 18.79 5.96
C ARG A 242 13.58 19.24 4.53
N LYS A 243 13.16 20.49 4.34
CA LYS A 243 12.70 21.05 3.05
C LYS A 243 11.40 20.39 2.50
N ASP A 244 10.62 19.80 3.38
CA ASP A 244 9.29 19.27 3.03
C ASP A 244 8.27 20.41 2.88
N LEU A 245 8.53 21.55 3.52
CA LEU A 245 7.73 22.77 3.48
C LEU A 245 8.62 23.99 3.24
N GLU A 246 8.36 24.73 2.17
CA GLU A 246 9.01 26.03 1.91
C GLU A 246 8.24 27.14 2.62
N ALA A 247 8.54 27.37 3.90
CA ALA A 247 7.87 28.39 4.70
C ALA A 247 8.84 29.01 5.73
N ARG A 248 8.45 30.16 6.28
CA ARG A 248 9.13 30.82 7.39
C ARG A 248 8.15 31.01 8.55
N ILE A 249 8.60 30.71 9.76
CA ILE A 249 7.80 30.89 10.97
C ILE A 249 8.21 32.19 11.63
N ASP A 250 7.26 33.12 11.75
CA ASP A 250 7.40 34.32 12.60
C ASP A 250 6.74 34.03 13.96
N THR A 251 7.56 33.75 14.94
CA THR A 251 7.12 33.44 16.31
C THR A 251 6.58 34.66 17.08
N GLN A 252 6.97 35.89 16.69
CA GLN A 252 6.46 37.09 17.33
C GLN A 252 5.04 37.41 16.92
N ASN A 253 4.74 37.30 15.62
CA ASN A 253 3.43 37.55 15.09
C ASN A 253 2.57 36.28 15.02
N ARG A 254 3.09 35.11 15.42
CA ARG A 254 2.44 33.80 15.39
C ARG A 254 1.91 33.43 14.00
N VAL A 255 2.71 33.66 12.97
CA VAL A 255 2.36 33.49 11.57
C VAL A 255 3.40 32.61 10.87
N SER A 256 2.98 31.81 9.89
CA SER A 256 3.87 31.14 8.96
C SER A 256 3.59 31.66 7.55
N THR A 257 4.66 32.04 6.84
CA THR A 257 4.60 32.55 5.46
C THR A 257 5.28 31.58 4.52
N SER A 258 4.65 31.29 3.42
CA SER A 258 5.20 30.50 2.30
C SER A 258 6.04 31.38 1.39
#